data_d93d6570a1675cbb0ba9148103f2ae0c
#
_entry.id   d93d6570a1675cbb0ba9148103f2ae0c
#
_cell.length_a   1.000
_cell.length_b   1.000
_cell.length_c   1.000
_cell.angle_alpha   90.00
_cell.angle_beta   90.00
_cell.angle_gamma   90.00
#
_symmetry.space_group_name_H-M   'P 1'
#
loop_
_entity.id
_entity.type
_entity.pdbx_description
1 polymer ?
#
loop_
_entity_poly.entity_id
_entity_poly.type
_entity_poly.pdbx_seq_one_letter_code
_entity_poly.pdbx_strand_id
1 'polypeptide(L)'
;MMEEKREQAQAKKRIKYVLYVGMLLVVLILYAYMAYLTYHDKQTGADAYFVILNIVYELLILLTGIFAWRCLFYNKEEMPTHKLFLLLGITIGLVYYLTIPLMAAPDERTHLYNAYELSNRMMGIREETVWMRADDVGHAYNEQILVRGDYAYQYKDAFTTAQNRELVDTGIVANQKPRYLYICPALGLTIGRLLHLSTTLTYMLGRLLNLILFLVAAYYAIKWIPFAKGAVLVWACLPITMQQAASFSYDAGLLALSILVIAKTLKIAYAQEEERKGRIRDCAVLGCSMLLLLPCKGYSLIPLAALPCMLIPRLIRANRDVFAAWRKKWNPWMKVLLIAVCAVAALGICYAAVRVVHGWLLPENINNRHLDWSEENGYTMGYLLKNPIYIVELLLNTMMYKFDVYLSQMLGGSLGWFTIQIPYVIVLGFLVVMVYAALRKEKEPQLISVGERTWIWLVVAGVCALSMAAMLFYWTPISYRTIEGVQGRYFLPVLPLALVALRTRRTCVSDHAESYAAMWTALLQVFVVTAVFRGFI
;
A
#
# COMPACT_ATOMS: atom_id res chain seq x y z
N MET A 1 -48.56 -25.17 -15.41
CA MET A 1 -48.23 -24.10 -14.44
C MET A 1 -46.81 -24.19 -13.84
N MET A 2 -46.38 -25.35 -13.26
CA MET A 2 -44.99 -25.48 -12.74
C MET A 2 -43.92 -25.58 -13.84
N GLU A 3 -44.23 -26.29 -14.91
CA GLU A 3 -43.36 -26.45 -16.08
C GLU A 3 -43.19 -25.14 -16.85
N GLU A 4 -44.29 -24.44 -17.07
CA GLU A 4 -44.33 -23.13 -17.70
C GLU A 4 -43.56 -22.05 -16.94
N LYS A 5 -43.60 -22.06 -15.58
CA LYS A 5 -42.76 -21.21 -14.74
C LYS A 5 -41.28 -21.55 -14.82
N ARG A 6 -40.94 -22.84 -15.00
CA ARG A 6 -39.55 -23.28 -15.21
C ARG A 6 -39.03 -22.83 -16.58
N GLU A 7 -39.84 -22.98 -17.64
CA GLU A 7 -39.46 -22.53 -18.99
C GLU A 7 -39.26 -21.00 -19.04
N GLN A 8 -40.18 -20.24 -18.44
CA GLN A 8 -40.05 -18.79 -18.33
C GLN A 8 -38.82 -18.36 -17.53
N ALA A 9 -38.46 -19.05 -16.44
CA ALA A 9 -37.27 -18.79 -15.68
C ALA A 9 -35.97 -19.12 -16.46
N GLN A 10 -36.00 -20.20 -17.25
CA GLN A 10 -34.86 -20.56 -18.13
C GLN A 10 -34.71 -19.57 -19.29
N ALA A 11 -35.82 -19.14 -19.90
CA ALA A 11 -35.80 -18.14 -20.96
C ALA A 11 -35.25 -16.79 -20.45
N LYS A 12 -35.71 -16.30 -19.28
CA LYS A 12 -35.15 -15.11 -18.64
C LYS A 12 -33.67 -15.24 -18.34
N LYS A 13 -33.20 -16.41 -17.91
CA LYS A 13 -31.80 -16.67 -17.66
C LYS A 13 -30.97 -16.64 -18.95
N ARG A 14 -31.45 -17.23 -20.04
CA ARG A 14 -30.81 -17.19 -21.37
C ARG A 14 -30.69 -15.75 -21.89
N ILE A 15 -31.78 -14.95 -21.79
CA ILE A 15 -31.74 -13.54 -22.20
C ILE A 15 -30.69 -12.76 -21.43
N LYS A 16 -30.58 -12.94 -20.10
CA LYS A 16 -29.55 -12.29 -19.29
C LYS A 16 -28.14 -12.68 -19.73
N TYR A 17 -27.88 -13.95 -20.10
CA TYR A 17 -26.61 -14.40 -20.62
C TYR A 17 -26.26 -13.71 -21.95
N VAL A 18 -27.20 -13.69 -22.88
CA VAL A 18 -26.99 -13.08 -24.20
C VAL A 18 -26.67 -11.59 -24.05
N LEU A 19 -27.44 -10.87 -23.22
CA LEU A 19 -27.23 -9.46 -22.97
C LEU A 19 -25.86 -9.22 -22.31
N TYR A 20 -25.46 -10.08 -21.37
CA TYR A 20 -24.18 -9.95 -20.70
C TYR A 20 -22.99 -10.18 -21.64
N VAL A 21 -23.01 -11.26 -22.42
CA VAL A 21 -21.99 -11.57 -23.41
C VAL A 21 -21.93 -10.47 -24.48
N GLY A 22 -23.09 -9.99 -24.95
CA GLY A 22 -23.17 -8.88 -25.89
C GLY A 22 -22.52 -7.60 -25.34
N MET A 23 -22.81 -7.24 -24.09
CA MET A 23 -22.21 -6.08 -23.44
C MET A 23 -20.69 -6.23 -23.30
N LEU A 24 -20.19 -7.40 -22.89
CA LEU A 24 -18.75 -7.65 -22.80
C LEU A 24 -18.05 -7.54 -24.15
N LEU A 25 -18.65 -8.10 -25.22
CA LEU A 25 -18.12 -7.96 -26.56
C LEU A 25 -18.08 -6.50 -27.03
N VAL A 26 -19.12 -5.71 -26.74
CA VAL A 26 -19.14 -4.27 -27.05
C VAL A 26 -18.00 -3.56 -26.33
N VAL A 27 -17.77 -3.84 -25.05
CA VAL A 27 -16.67 -3.23 -24.29
C VAL A 27 -15.32 -3.59 -24.90
N LEU A 28 -15.08 -4.85 -25.24
CA LEU A 28 -13.84 -5.31 -25.88
C LEU A 28 -13.64 -4.64 -27.26
N ILE A 29 -14.68 -4.57 -28.09
CA ILE A 29 -14.62 -3.92 -29.41
C ILE A 29 -14.34 -2.41 -29.27
N LEU A 30 -15.03 -1.74 -28.35
CA LEU A 30 -14.80 -0.31 -28.11
C LEU A 30 -13.37 -0.04 -27.62
N TYR A 31 -12.86 -0.90 -26.76
CA TYR A 31 -11.48 -0.79 -26.29
C TYR A 31 -10.50 -1.03 -27.44
N ALA A 32 -10.64 -2.11 -28.21
CA ALA A 32 -9.78 -2.40 -29.35
C ALA A 32 -9.79 -1.25 -30.37
N TYR A 33 -10.97 -0.64 -30.62
CA TYR A 33 -11.08 0.52 -31.48
C TYR A 33 -10.37 1.75 -30.90
N MET A 34 -10.53 2.04 -29.62
CA MET A 34 -9.82 3.13 -28.94
C MET A 34 -8.31 2.92 -28.97
N ALA A 35 -7.83 1.70 -28.75
CA ALA A 35 -6.42 1.34 -28.84
C ALA A 35 -5.89 1.55 -30.26
N TYR A 36 -6.64 1.12 -31.28
CA TYR A 36 -6.30 1.34 -32.69
C TYR A 36 -6.17 2.83 -33.02
N LEU A 37 -7.15 3.66 -32.62
CA LEU A 37 -7.07 5.11 -32.84
C LEU A 37 -5.84 5.74 -32.16
N THR A 38 -5.58 5.33 -30.91
CA THR A 38 -4.41 5.83 -30.15
C THR A 38 -3.10 5.48 -30.85
N TYR A 39 -2.98 4.26 -31.37
CA TYR A 39 -1.81 3.81 -32.12
C TYR A 39 -1.64 4.58 -33.44
N HIS A 40 -2.72 4.71 -34.19
CA HIS A 40 -2.70 5.40 -35.50
C HIS A 40 -2.33 6.88 -35.37
N ASP A 41 -2.82 7.55 -34.34
CA ASP A 41 -2.59 8.99 -34.16
C ASP A 41 -1.16 9.32 -33.70
N LYS A 42 -0.45 8.37 -33.06
CA LYS A 42 0.78 8.71 -32.33
C LYS A 42 2.07 8.18 -32.91
N GLN A 43 2.03 7.18 -33.81
CA GLN A 43 3.22 6.53 -34.40
C GLN A 43 4.37 6.36 -33.39
N THR A 44 4.11 5.66 -32.29
CA THR A 44 4.97 5.65 -31.09
C THR A 44 6.34 5.00 -31.31
N GLY A 45 6.56 4.26 -32.40
CA GLY A 45 7.81 3.53 -32.65
C GLY A 45 8.06 2.34 -31.69
N ALA A 46 7.14 2.10 -30.73
CA ALA A 46 7.23 1.02 -29.75
C ALA A 46 6.17 -0.08 -30.01
N ASP A 47 6.02 -0.46 -31.24
CA ASP A 47 4.92 -1.29 -31.75
C ASP A 47 4.74 -2.62 -30.99
N ALA A 48 5.83 -3.34 -30.75
CA ALA A 48 5.77 -4.60 -30.02
C ALA A 48 5.31 -4.43 -28.55
N TYR A 49 5.79 -3.38 -27.89
CA TYR A 49 5.42 -3.12 -26.52
C TYR A 49 3.96 -2.65 -26.41
N PHE A 50 3.52 -1.82 -27.35
CA PHE A 50 2.14 -1.37 -27.47
C PHE A 50 1.18 -2.56 -27.65
N VAL A 51 1.53 -3.53 -28.49
CA VAL A 51 0.75 -4.77 -28.68
C VAL A 51 0.68 -5.57 -27.38
N ILE A 52 1.80 -5.75 -26.67
CA ILE A 52 1.85 -6.47 -25.39
C ILE A 52 0.93 -5.79 -24.37
N LEU A 53 0.99 -4.47 -24.23
CA LEU A 53 0.12 -3.71 -23.33
C LEU A 53 -1.36 -3.89 -23.65
N ASN A 54 -1.72 -3.81 -24.92
CA ASN A 54 -3.10 -4.01 -25.34
C ASN A 54 -3.61 -5.41 -25.01
N ILE A 55 -2.80 -6.44 -25.25
CA ILE A 55 -3.14 -7.81 -24.87
C ILE A 55 -3.37 -7.93 -23.36
N VAL A 56 -2.47 -7.39 -22.55
CA VAL A 56 -2.59 -7.44 -21.08
C VAL A 56 -3.84 -6.69 -20.60
N TYR A 57 -4.14 -5.57 -21.23
CA TYR A 57 -5.33 -4.79 -20.91
C TYR A 57 -6.63 -5.50 -21.32
N GLU A 58 -6.69 -6.10 -22.50
CA GLU A 58 -7.83 -6.91 -22.93
C GLU A 58 -8.04 -8.13 -22.02
N LEU A 59 -6.95 -8.75 -21.55
CA LEU A 59 -7.02 -9.82 -20.55
C LEU A 59 -7.64 -9.31 -19.23
N LEU A 60 -7.31 -8.10 -18.78
CA LEU A 60 -7.95 -7.51 -17.60
C LEU A 60 -9.45 -7.31 -17.81
N ILE A 61 -9.87 -6.79 -18.97
CA ILE A 61 -11.30 -6.63 -19.32
C ILE A 61 -11.99 -8.00 -19.34
N LEU A 62 -11.39 -9.00 -20.00
CA LEU A 62 -11.93 -10.34 -20.08
C LEU A 62 -12.07 -11.00 -18.71
N LEU A 63 -11.04 -10.91 -17.88
CA LEU A 63 -11.09 -11.43 -16.51
C LEU A 63 -12.17 -10.72 -15.68
N THR A 64 -12.28 -9.40 -15.81
CA THR A 64 -13.34 -8.63 -15.16
C THR A 64 -14.72 -9.15 -15.60
N GLY A 65 -14.89 -9.40 -16.89
CA GLY A 65 -16.10 -10.02 -17.44
C GLY A 65 -16.38 -11.40 -16.84
N ILE A 66 -15.39 -12.29 -16.82
CA ILE A 66 -15.54 -13.62 -16.24
C ILE A 66 -15.92 -13.54 -14.75
N PHE A 67 -15.32 -12.64 -13.99
CA PHE A 67 -15.68 -12.39 -12.59
C PHE A 67 -17.13 -11.92 -12.43
N ALA A 68 -17.52 -10.93 -13.21
CA ALA A 68 -18.86 -10.40 -13.18
C ALA A 68 -19.89 -11.48 -13.56
N TRP A 69 -19.61 -12.27 -14.61
CA TRP A 69 -20.44 -13.39 -15.01
C TRP A 69 -20.58 -14.45 -13.92
N ARG A 70 -19.46 -14.83 -13.27
CA ARG A 70 -19.48 -15.76 -12.14
C ARG A 70 -20.33 -15.22 -10.98
N CYS A 71 -20.15 -13.98 -10.59
CA CYS A 71 -20.91 -13.35 -9.50
C CYS A 71 -22.42 -13.26 -9.81
N LEU A 72 -22.77 -12.94 -11.05
CA LEU A 72 -24.17 -12.75 -11.44
C LEU A 72 -24.94 -14.06 -11.67
N PHE A 73 -24.26 -15.11 -12.14
CA PHE A 73 -24.94 -16.30 -12.64
C PHE A 73 -24.58 -17.62 -11.93
N TYR A 74 -23.43 -17.71 -11.25
CA TYR A 74 -22.90 -18.96 -10.67
C TYR A 74 -22.59 -18.90 -9.17
N ASN A 75 -23.32 -18.14 -8.43
CA ASN A 75 -23.06 -17.84 -7.02
C ASN A 75 -23.18 -19.03 -6.03
N LYS A 76 -23.07 -20.28 -6.47
CA LYS A 76 -23.28 -21.46 -5.61
C LYS A 76 -22.05 -21.89 -4.80
N GLU A 77 -20.85 -21.60 -5.29
CA GLU A 77 -19.61 -21.90 -4.55
C GLU A 77 -18.72 -20.66 -4.51
N GLU A 78 -18.50 -20.12 -3.34
CA GLU A 78 -17.62 -18.96 -3.15
C GLU A 78 -16.16 -19.37 -3.26
N MET A 79 -15.44 -18.73 -4.19
CA MET A 79 -13.99 -18.84 -4.19
C MET A 79 -13.43 -18.11 -2.96
N PRO A 80 -12.51 -18.72 -2.18
CA PRO A 80 -11.88 -18.04 -1.06
C PRO A 80 -11.26 -16.70 -1.46
N THR A 81 -11.47 -15.64 -0.68
CA THR A 81 -11.06 -14.27 -1.00
C THR A 81 -9.58 -14.13 -1.33
N HIS A 82 -8.69 -14.90 -0.69
CA HIS A 82 -7.27 -14.88 -1.00
C HIS A 82 -6.94 -15.46 -2.39
N LYS A 83 -7.75 -16.39 -2.90
CA LYS A 83 -7.62 -16.89 -4.28
C LYS A 83 -8.18 -15.87 -5.30
N LEU A 84 -9.29 -15.20 -4.95
CA LEU A 84 -9.80 -14.06 -5.74
C LEU A 84 -8.74 -12.96 -5.84
N PHE A 85 -8.12 -12.63 -4.72
CA PHE A 85 -7.03 -11.64 -4.69
C PHE A 85 -5.83 -12.10 -5.53
N LEU A 86 -5.43 -13.37 -5.46
CA LEU A 86 -4.29 -13.84 -6.24
C LEU A 86 -4.51 -13.60 -7.74
N LEU A 87 -5.68 -13.92 -8.24
CA LEU A 87 -6.03 -13.71 -9.64
C LEU A 87 -6.07 -12.22 -9.99
N LEU A 88 -6.83 -11.41 -9.24
CA LEU A 88 -6.94 -9.97 -9.48
C LEU A 88 -5.62 -9.24 -9.24
N GLY A 89 -4.95 -9.53 -8.14
CA GLY A 89 -3.72 -8.86 -7.74
C GLY A 89 -2.59 -9.08 -8.73
N ILE A 90 -2.42 -10.30 -9.26
CA ILE A 90 -1.43 -10.58 -10.31
C ILE A 90 -1.80 -9.82 -11.59
N THR A 91 -3.06 -9.91 -12.04
CA THR A 91 -3.47 -9.27 -13.29
C THR A 91 -3.34 -7.76 -13.21
N ILE A 92 -3.91 -7.13 -12.17
CA ILE A 92 -3.83 -5.68 -11.97
C ILE A 92 -2.38 -5.25 -11.75
N GLY A 93 -1.63 -5.99 -10.91
CA GLY A 93 -0.22 -5.70 -10.66
C GLY A 93 0.62 -5.72 -11.93
N LEU A 94 0.44 -6.71 -12.81
CA LEU A 94 1.11 -6.77 -14.10
C LEU A 94 0.70 -5.63 -15.03
N VAL A 95 -0.58 -5.23 -15.03
CA VAL A 95 -1.02 -4.07 -15.81
C VAL A 95 -0.30 -2.80 -15.35
N TYR A 96 -0.25 -2.53 -14.04
CA TYR A 96 0.48 -1.36 -13.51
C TYR A 96 1.98 -1.46 -13.77
N TYR A 97 2.56 -2.63 -13.59
CA TYR A 97 3.98 -2.90 -13.83
C TYR A 97 4.40 -2.61 -15.28
N LEU A 98 3.55 -2.93 -16.25
CA LEU A 98 3.82 -2.70 -17.66
C LEU A 98 3.39 -1.31 -18.14
N THR A 99 2.33 -0.74 -17.59
CA THR A 99 1.75 0.52 -18.09
C THR A 99 2.42 1.75 -17.49
N ILE A 100 2.84 1.70 -16.21
CA ILE A 100 3.49 2.85 -15.58
C ILE A 100 4.97 2.88 -15.96
N PRO A 101 5.43 3.89 -16.69
CA PRO A 101 6.81 4.01 -17.12
C PRO A 101 7.79 4.01 -15.95
N LEU A 102 9.05 3.67 -16.23
CA LEU A 102 10.13 3.77 -15.26
C LEU A 102 10.27 5.21 -14.76
N MET A 103 10.53 5.41 -13.49
CA MET A 103 10.67 6.70 -12.80
C MET A 103 9.39 7.56 -12.73
N ALA A 104 8.23 7.00 -13.10
CA ALA A 104 6.96 7.72 -13.03
C ALA A 104 6.31 7.75 -11.64
N ALA A 105 6.68 6.86 -10.73
CA ALA A 105 6.15 6.90 -9.36
C ALA A 105 6.84 7.99 -8.54
N PRO A 106 6.14 8.61 -7.54
CA PRO A 106 6.76 9.62 -6.69
C PRO A 106 8.02 9.12 -6.00
N ASP A 107 9.09 9.91 -6.04
CA ASP A 107 10.41 9.65 -5.44
C ASP A 107 11.11 8.39 -6.00
N GLU A 108 10.65 7.82 -7.13
CA GLU A 108 11.12 6.52 -7.62
C GLU A 108 12.62 6.52 -7.94
N ARG A 109 13.16 7.63 -8.45
CA ARG A 109 14.59 7.80 -8.70
C ARG A 109 15.41 7.70 -7.42
N THR A 110 14.99 8.39 -6.35
CA THR A 110 15.64 8.30 -5.04
C THR A 110 15.60 6.86 -4.50
N HIS A 111 14.47 6.17 -4.70
CA HIS A 111 14.34 4.77 -4.33
C HIS A 111 15.21 3.84 -5.19
N LEU A 112 15.36 4.12 -6.48
CA LEU A 112 16.28 3.39 -7.35
C LEU A 112 17.73 3.51 -6.85
N TYR A 113 18.21 4.72 -6.54
CA TYR A 113 19.58 4.90 -6.02
C TYR A 113 19.81 4.11 -4.73
N ASN A 114 18.84 4.09 -3.82
CA ASN A 114 18.95 3.30 -2.58
C ASN A 114 18.95 1.79 -2.83
N ALA A 115 18.14 1.31 -3.78
CA ALA A 115 18.15 -0.09 -4.20
C ALA A 115 19.44 -0.46 -4.93
N TYR A 116 19.95 0.46 -5.76
CA TYR A 116 21.18 0.25 -6.52
C TYR A 116 22.42 0.21 -5.60
N GLU A 117 22.49 1.08 -4.61
CA GLU A 117 23.53 1.04 -3.57
C GLU A 117 23.53 -0.31 -2.83
N LEU A 118 22.35 -0.81 -2.48
CA LEU A 118 22.25 -2.12 -1.84
C LEU A 118 22.65 -3.26 -2.80
N SER A 119 22.31 -3.15 -4.10
CA SER A 119 22.82 -4.05 -5.14
C SER A 119 24.34 -3.99 -5.27
N ASN A 120 24.95 -2.80 -5.18
CA ASN A 120 26.40 -2.64 -5.15
C ASN A 120 27.02 -3.42 -4.00
N ARG A 121 26.48 -3.31 -2.79
CA ARG A 121 26.95 -4.07 -1.62
C ARG A 121 26.82 -5.58 -1.81
N MET A 122 25.72 -6.04 -2.43
CA MET A 122 25.53 -7.47 -2.77
C MET A 122 26.59 -7.96 -3.76
N MET A 123 27.10 -7.08 -4.61
CA MET A 123 28.16 -7.36 -5.59
C MET A 123 29.58 -7.06 -5.06
N GLY A 124 29.72 -6.69 -3.79
CA GLY A 124 31.02 -6.39 -3.17
C GLY A 124 31.55 -4.97 -3.41
N ILE A 125 30.80 -4.09 -4.07
CA ILE A 125 31.14 -2.68 -4.30
C ILE A 125 30.72 -1.88 -3.07
N ARG A 126 31.69 -1.22 -2.40
CA ARG A 126 31.50 -0.51 -1.13
C ARG A 126 32.05 0.91 -1.23
N GLU A 127 31.32 1.75 -1.91
CA GLU A 127 31.65 3.17 -2.09
C GLU A 127 30.72 4.04 -1.24
N GLU A 128 31.10 5.29 -1.00
CA GLU A 128 30.28 6.26 -0.25
C GLU A 128 29.11 6.78 -1.10
N THR A 129 29.33 6.92 -2.39
CA THR A 129 28.35 7.32 -3.39
C THR A 129 27.80 6.11 -4.16
N VAL A 130 26.71 6.30 -4.86
CA VAL A 130 26.12 5.25 -5.69
C VAL A 130 26.87 5.17 -7.01
N TRP A 131 27.50 4.05 -7.26
CA TRP A 131 28.13 3.73 -8.53
C TRP A 131 27.18 2.92 -9.40
N MET A 132 26.97 3.34 -10.64
CA MET A 132 26.04 2.69 -11.57
C MET A 132 26.74 2.34 -12.88
N ARG A 133 26.21 1.35 -13.62
CA ARG A 133 26.65 1.14 -15.01
C ARG A 133 26.36 2.41 -15.82
N ALA A 134 27.26 2.79 -16.72
CA ALA A 134 27.11 3.98 -17.55
C ALA A 134 25.77 4.01 -18.30
N ASP A 135 25.34 2.86 -18.85
CA ASP A 135 24.03 2.73 -19.47
C ASP A 135 22.86 3.01 -18.49
N ASP A 136 23.00 2.61 -17.22
CA ASP A 136 21.95 2.77 -16.21
C ASP A 136 21.83 4.25 -15.77
N VAL A 137 22.94 4.99 -15.70
CA VAL A 137 22.92 6.42 -15.32
C VAL A 137 22.04 7.20 -16.29
N GLY A 138 22.16 6.94 -17.59
CA GLY A 138 21.38 7.63 -18.62
C GLY A 138 19.86 7.48 -18.49
N HIS A 139 19.37 6.44 -17.82
CA HIS A 139 17.94 6.15 -17.63
C HIS A 139 17.41 6.54 -16.25
N ALA A 140 18.28 7.02 -15.36
CA ALA A 140 17.92 7.40 -13.99
C ALA A 140 17.50 8.87 -13.85
N TYR A 141 17.41 9.60 -14.93
CA TYR A 141 17.06 11.02 -14.90
C TYR A 141 15.59 11.28 -15.22
N ASN A 142 15.09 12.36 -14.71
CA ASN A 142 13.80 12.97 -14.97
C ASN A 142 12.57 12.29 -14.35
N GLU A 143 12.35 12.62 -13.09
CA GLU A 143 11.25 12.12 -12.28
C GLU A 143 9.91 12.81 -12.54
N GLN A 144 9.91 14.04 -13.03
CA GLN A 144 8.75 14.90 -12.77
C GLN A 144 7.78 15.04 -13.94
N ILE A 145 8.21 14.86 -15.18
CA ILE A 145 7.35 15.07 -16.33
C ILE A 145 7.68 14.01 -17.38
N LEU A 146 6.89 12.95 -17.42
CA LEU A 146 6.93 12.00 -18.51
C LEU A 146 6.15 12.60 -19.69
N VAL A 147 6.87 12.96 -20.72
CA VAL A 147 6.28 13.32 -22.01
C VAL A 147 5.90 12.03 -22.73
N ARG A 148 4.84 12.05 -23.52
CA ARG A 148 4.33 10.88 -24.26
C ARG A 148 5.38 10.12 -25.08
N GLY A 149 6.47 10.78 -25.54
CA GLY A 149 7.58 10.14 -26.24
C GLY A 149 8.51 9.29 -25.36
N ASP A 150 8.51 9.50 -24.04
CA ASP A 150 9.45 8.83 -23.13
C ASP A 150 9.15 7.35 -23.00
N TYR A 151 7.90 6.98 -23.17
CA TYR A 151 7.46 5.58 -23.11
C TYR A 151 8.09 4.72 -24.20
N ALA A 152 8.01 5.18 -25.45
CA ALA A 152 8.63 4.51 -26.58
C ALA A 152 10.15 4.44 -26.42
N TYR A 153 10.77 5.53 -25.96
CA TYR A 153 12.22 5.60 -25.72
C TYR A 153 12.67 4.59 -24.65
N GLN A 154 11.96 4.50 -23.51
CA GLN A 154 12.31 3.60 -22.42
C GLN A 154 12.27 2.14 -22.82
N TYR A 155 11.35 1.74 -23.69
CA TYR A 155 11.15 0.33 -24.05
C TYR A 155 11.73 -0.07 -25.41
N LYS A 156 12.22 0.87 -26.19
CA LYS A 156 12.83 0.61 -27.51
C LYS A 156 13.94 -0.41 -27.43
N ASP A 157 14.80 -0.28 -26.43
CA ASP A 157 15.98 -1.12 -26.25
C ASP A 157 15.80 -2.18 -25.14
N ALA A 158 14.55 -2.44 -24.73
CA ALA A 158 14.26 -3.36 -23.61
C ALA A 158 14.87 -4.74 -23.81
N PHE A 159 14.84 -5.28 -25.01
CA PHE A 159 15.33 -6.63 -25.32
C PHE A 159 16.78 -6.66 -25.84
N THR A 160 17.51 -5.58 -25.69
CA THR A 160 18.95 -5.52 -25.98
C THR A 160 19.77 -5.93 -24.75
N THR A 161 21.08 -6.01 -24.90
CA THR A 161 22.02 -6.20 -23.77
C THR A 161 22.67 -4.87 -23.40
N ALA A 162 23.13 -4.76 -22.17
CA ALA A 162 23.90 -3.59 -21.74
C ALA A 162 25.18 -3.44 -22.55
N GLN A 163 25.38 -2.29 -23.16
CA GLN A 163 26.52 -1.99 -24.05
C GLN A 163 27.70 -1.43 -23.23
N ASN A 164 27.46 -0.44 -22.39
CA ASN A 164 28.48 0.13 -21.53
C ASN A 164 28.21 -0.24 -20.05
N ARG A 165 29.03 -1.15 -19.54
CA ARG A 165 28.94 -1.70 -18.17
C ARG A 165 29.95 -1.09 -17.22
N GLU A 166 30.76 -0.15 -17.69
CA GLU A 166 31.69 0.60 -16.85
C GLU A 166 30.93 1.23 -15.67
N LEU A 167 31.52 1.17 -14.49
CA LEU A 167 30.91 1.78 -13.32
C LEU A 167 31.30 3.25 -13.25
N VAL A 168 30.30 4.10 -13.15
CA VAL A 168 30.42 5.54 -13.07
C VAL A 168 29.91 6.02 -11.72
N ASP A 169 30.64 6.92 -11.09
CA ASP A 169 30.20 7.59 -9.87
C ASP A 169 29.09 8.59 -10.19
N THR A 170 27.95 8.44 -9.55
CA THR A 170 26.81 9.37 -9.70
C THR A 170 26.92 10.61 -8.83
N GLY A 171 27.87 10.64 -7.87
CA GLY A 171 27.99 11.68 -6.84
C GLY A 171 26.82 11.69 -5.82
N ILE A 172 25.91 10.73 -5.90
CA ILE A 172 24.71 10.68 -5.05
C ILE A 172 24.95 9.76 -3.86
N VAL A 173 24.58 10.21 -2.67
CA VAL A 173 24.65 9.42 -1.44
C VAL A 173 23.26 8.82 -1.16
N ALA A 174 23.19 7.49 -1.09
CA ALA A 174 21.96 6.77 -0.71
C ALA A 174 21.76 6.82 0.80
N ASN A 175 20.81 7.63 1.25
CA ASN A 175 20.62 7.94 2.67
C ASN A 175 19.27 7.45 3.24
N GLN A 176 18.38 6.88 2.42
CA GLN A 176 17.07 6.42 2.86
C GLN A 176 17.18 5.21 3.81
N LYS A 177 16.47 5.28 4.91
CA LYS A 177 16.42 4.22 5.92
C LYS A 177 14.95 3.85 6.20
N PRO A 178 14.67 2.59 6.52
CA PRO A 178 15.61 1.48 6.69
C PRO A 178 15.96 0.77 5.36
N ARG A 179 17.23 0.40 5.20
CA ARG A 179 17.76 -0.21 3.96
C ARG A 179 17.14 -1.56 3.60
N TYR A 180 16.68 -2.35 4.58
CA TYR A 180 16.10 -3.68 4.32
C TYR A 180 14.81 -3.63 3.48
N LEU A 181 14.11 -2.50 3.41
CA LEU A 181 12.94 -2.34 2.54
C LEU A 181 13.31 -2.37 1.03
N TYR A 182 14.59 -2.20 0.71
CA TYR A 182 15.11 -2.25 -0.65
C TYR A 182 15.70 -3.61 -1.04
N ILE A 183 15.67 -4.64 -0.18
CA ILE A 183 16.28 -5.95 -0.47
C ILE A 183 15.70 -6.56 -1.75
N CYS A 184 14.38 -6.57 -1.91
CA CYS A 184 13.74 -7.17 -3.09
C CYS A 184 14.09 -6.42 -4.38
N PRO A 185 13.91 -5.11 -4.50
CA PRO A 185 14.32 -4.41 -5.71
C PRO A 185 15.85 -4.47 -5.96
N ALA A 186 16.68 -4.42 -4.91
CA ALA A 186 18.12 -4.59 -5.06
C ALA A 186 18.51 -5.98 -5.61
N LEU A 187 17.83 -7.04 -5.17
CA LEU A 187 18.01 -8.39 -5.71
C LEU A 187 17.69 -8.44 -7.21
N GLY A 188 16.59 -7.82 -7.63
CA GLY A 188 16.22 -7.73 -9.05
C GLY A 188 17.28 -7.00 -9.87
N LEU A 189 17.76 -5.86 -9.37
CA LEU A 189 18.88 -5.12 -9.99
C LEU A 189 20.14 -5.98 -10.07
N THR A 190 20.49 -6.68 -8.99
CA THR A 190 21.68 -7.56 -8.96
C THR A 190 21.59 -8.66 -10.01
N ILE A 191 20.42 -9.34 -10.12
CA ILE A 191 20.19 -10.36 -11.13
C ILE A 191 20.33 -9.79 -12.54
N GLY A 192 19.69 -8.66 -12.84
CA GLY A 192 19.77 -8.02 -14.15
C GLY A 192 21.19 -7.60 -14.53
N ARG A 193 21.96 -7.09 -13.56
CA ARG A 193 23.37 -6.72 -13.75
C ARG A 193 24.28 -7.92 -13.98
N LEU A 194 24.08 -9.01 -13.23
CA LEU A 194 24.85 -10.25 -13.40
C LEU A 194 24.57 -10.92 -14.74
N LEU A 195 23.32 -10.87 -15.20
CA LEU A 195 22.91 -11.39 -16.50
C LEU A 195 23.19 -10.44 -17.67
N HIS A 196 23.78 -9.28 -17.41
CA HIS A 196 24.10 -8.26 -18.40
C HIS A 196 22.89 -7.78 -19.22
N LEU A 197 21.71 -7.77 -18.61
CA LEU A 197 20.50 -7.29 -19.25
C LEU A 197 20.57 -5.78 -19.52
N SER A 198 19.75 -5.31 -20.45
CA SER A 198 19.55 -3.89 -20.69
C SER A 198 19.14 -3.17 -19.42
N THR A 199 19.31 -1.86 -19.37
CA THR A 199 18.86 -1.02 -18.24
C THR A 199 17.38 -1.21 -17.96
N THR A 200 16.55 -1.16 -19.00
CA THR A 200 15.10 -1.35 -18.89
C THR A 200 14.75 -2.66 -18.21
N LEU A 201 15.27 -3.80 -18.71
CA LEU A 201 14.98 -5.10 -18.09
C LEU A 201 15.55 -5.22 -16.68
N THR A 202 16.72 -4.64 -16.42
CA THR A 202 17.32 -4.62 -15.08
C THR A 202 16.43 -3.88 -14.09
N TYR A 203 15.91 -2.71 -14.47
CA TYR A 203 15.01 -1.93 -13.64
C TYR A 203 13.64 -2.61 -13.49
N MET A 204 13.12 -3.19 -14.57
CA MET A 204 11.88 -3.95 -14.52
C MET A 204 12.00 -5.16 -13.57
N LEU A 205 13.12 -5.88 -13.53
CA LEU A 205 13.33 -6.96 -12.55
C LEU A 205 13.30 -6.45 -11.11
N GLY A 206 13.89 -5.28 -10.84
CA GLY A 206 13.81 -4.65 -9.52
C GLY A 206 12.36 -4.36 -9.10
N ARG A 207 11.59 -3.75 -9.98
CA ARG A 207 10.15 -3.46 -9.77
C ARG A 207 9.32 -4.73 -9.62
N LEU A 208 9.60 -5.77 -10.43
CA LEU A 208 8.90 -7.05 -10.37
C LEU A 208 9.06 -7.74 -9.02
N LEU A 209 10.27 -7.80 -8.48
CA LEU A 209 10.50 -8.42 -7.18
C LEU A 209 9.83 -7.62 -6.04
N ASN A 210 9.74 -6.30 -6.17
CA ASN A 210 9.00 -5.46 -5.23
C ASN A 210 7.48 -5.75 -5.29
N LEU A 211 6.92 -5.87 -6.49
CA LEU A 211 5.53 -6.27 -6.70
C LEU A 211 5.25 -7.66 -6.12
N ILE A 212 6.11 -8.64 -6.38
CA ILE A 212 5.97 -10.00 -5.84
C ILE A 212 5.96 -9.99 -4.31
N LEU A 213 6.87 -9.24 -3.67
CA LEU A 213 6.90 -9.09 -2.21
C LEU A 213 5.54 -8.63 -1.68
N PHE A 214 4.99 -7.57 -2.27
CA PHE A 214 3.70 -7.02 -1.86
C PHE A 214 2.55 -8.02 -2.08
N LEU A 215 2.46 -8.63 -3.27
CA LEU A 215 1.39 -9.58 -3.60
C LEU A 215 1.40 -10.80 -2.67
N VAL A 216 2.58 -11.33 -2.35
CA VAL A 216 2.74 -12.46 -1.42
C VAL A 216 2.28 -12.06 -0.01
N ALA A 217 2.70 -10.89 0.48
CA ALA A 217 2.29 -10.42 1.80
C ALA A 217 0.77 -10.19 1.89
N ALA A 218 0.18 -9.54 0.90
CA ALA A 218 -1.26 -9.28 0.84
C ALA A 218 -2.07 -10.59 0.72
N TYR A 219 -1.62 -11.55 -0.09
CA TYR A 219 -2.23 -12.87 -0.18
C TYR A 219 -2.31 -13.57 1.18
N TYR A 220 -1.20 -13.62 1.89
CA TYR A 220 -1.16 -14.25 3.20
C TYR A 220 -1.94 -13.45 4.24
N ALA A 221 -1.91 -12.13 4.20
CA ALA A 221 -2.71 -11.29 5.07
C ALA A 221 -4.22 -11.55 4.89
N ILE A 222 -4.73 -11.58 3.65
CA ILE A 222 -6.13 -11.89 3.34
C ILE A 222 -6.49 -13.32 3.78
N LYS A 223 -5.55 -14.27 3.64
CA LYS A 223 -5.76 -15.66 4.08
C LYS A 223 -5.90 -15.75 5.60
N TRP A 224 -5.10 -14.97 6.34
CA TRP A 224 -5.00 -15.08 7.80
C TRP A 224 -6.00 -14.21 8.55
N ILE A 225 -6.41 -13.08 7.97
CA ILE A 225 -7.37 -12.18 8.63
C ILE A 225 -8.71 -12.91 8.82
N PRO A 226 -9.31 -12.87 10.03
CA PRO A 226 -10.52 -13.66 10.31
C PRO A 226 -11.79 -13.08 9.65
N PHE A 227 -11.82 -11.77 9.38
CA PHE A 227 -12.96 -11.05 8.80
C PHE A 227 -12.48 -9.83 8.00
N ALA A 228 -13.41 -9.13 7.32
CA ALA A 228 -13.11 -7.98 6.44
C ALA A 228 -12.11 -8.29 5.31
N LYS A 229 -12.05 -9.55 4.86
CA LYS A 229 -11.14 -10.01 3.79
C LYS A 229 -11.33 -9.24 2.50
N GLY A 230 -12.60 -8.95 2.13
CA GLY A 230 -12.93 -8.16 0.96
C GLY A 230 -12.38 -6.74 1.02
N ALA A 231 -12.45 -6.08 2.19
CA ALA A 231 -11.89 -4.74 2.35
C ALA A 231 -10.37 -4.72 2.15
N VAL A 232 -9.64 -5.73 2.67
CA VAL A 232 -8.20 -5.87 2.46
C VAL A 232 -7.89 -6.18 0.99
N LEU A 233 -8.72 -6.97 0.30
CA LEU A 233 -8.60 -7.20 -1.14
C LEU A 233 -8.71 -5.89 -1.92
N VAL A 234 -9.75 -5.08 -1.65
CA VAL A 234 -9.96 -3.79 -2.32
C VAL A 234 -8.79 -2.85 -2.04
N TRP A 235 -8.36 -2.73 -0.78
CA TRP A 235 -7.20 -1.94 -0.39
C TRP A 235 -5.92 -2.35 -1.12
N ALA A 236 -5.65 -3.65 -1.20
CA ALA A 236 -4.47 -4.16 -1.90
C ALA A 236 -4.53 -3.89 -3.40
N CYS A 237 -5.73 -3.85 -3.97
CA CYS A 237 -5.96 -3.55 -5.38
C CYS A 237 -6.24 -2.06 -5.66
N LEU A 238 -6.10 -1.14 -4.70
CA LEU A 238 -6.23 0.30 -4.99
C LEU A 238 -5.19 0.75 -6.02
N PRO A 239 -5.53 1.71 -6.88
CA PRO A 239 -4.61 2.20 -7.90
C PRO A 239 -3.26 2.65 -7.34
N ILE A 240 -3.27 3.46 -6.29
CA ILE A 240 -2.04 3.96 -5.65
C ILE A 240 -1.25 2.84 -4.99
N THR A 241 -1.92 1.84 -4.39
CA THR A 241 -1.27 0.68 -3.78
C THR A 241 -0.52 -0.14 -4.82
N MET A 242 -1.17 -0.40 -5.96
CA MET A 242 -0.55 -1.15 -7.07
C MET A 242 0.58 -0.36 -7.73
N GLN A 243 0.44 0.96 -7.90
CA GLN A 243 1.54 1.80 -8.39
C GLN A 243 2.76 1.72 -7.47
N GLN A 244 2.57 1.86 -6.14
CA GLN A 244 3.70 1.76 -5.20
C GLN A 244 4.33 0.37 -5.20
N ALA A 245 3.52 -0.69 -5.28
CA ALA A 245 4.01 -2.06 -5.33
C ALA A 245 4.79 -2.37 -6.62
N ALA A 246 4.36 -1.81 -7.76
CA ALA A 246 4.97 -1.99 -9.07
C ALA A 246 6.08 -0.96 -9.40
N SER A 247 6.67 -0.33 -8.42
CA SER A 247 7.75 0.66 -8.53
C SER A 247 8.93 0.30 -7.63
N PHE A 248 10.01 1.12 -7.66
CA PHE A 248 11.12 0.98 -6.70
C PHE A 248 10.77 1.47 -5.30
N SER A 249 9.58 2.02 -5.09
CA SER A 249 9.19 2.59 -3.80
C SER A 249 9.34 1.59 -2.65
N TYR A 250 9.97 2.02 -1.57
CA TYR A 250 10.01 1.24 -0.34
C TYR A 250 8.63 1.08 0.32
N ASP A 251 7.64 1.83 -0.14
CA ASP A 251 6.26 1.74 0.36
C ASP A 251 5.67 0.33 0.11
N ALA A 252 6.10 -0.41 -0.92
CA ALA A 252 5.70 -1.80 -1.11
C ALA A 252 6.03 -2.69 0.10
N GLY A 253 7.27 -2.64 0.58
CA GLY A 253 7.70 -3.38 1.77
C GLY A 253 7.05 -2.87 3.06
N LEU A 254 6.85 -1.56 3.16
CA LEU A 254 6.18 -0.93 4.29
C LEU A 254 4.70 -1.35 4.39
N LEU A 255 3.97 -1.34 3.27
CA LEU A 255 2.58 -1.79 3.21
C LEU A 255 2.47 -3.30 3.49
N ALA A 256 3.44 -4.09 2.99
CA ALA A 256 3.55 -5.52 3.30
C ALA A 256 3.69 -5.77 4.80
N LEU A 257 4.61 -5.09 5.47
CA LEU A 257 4.80 -5.22 6.93
C LEU A 257 3.57 -4.75 7.71
N SER A 258 2.97 -3.63 7.30
CA SER A 258 1.79 -3.06 7.97
C SER A 258 0.60 -4.02 7.93
N ILE A 259 0.30 -4.60 6.76
CA ILE A 259 -0.83 -5.52 6.65
C ILE A 259 -0.57 -6.85 7.37
N LEU A 260 0.69 -7.31 7.46
CA LEU A 260 1.05 -8.49 8.24
C LEU A 260 0.85 -8.26 9.75
N VAL A 261 1.23 -7.08 10.27
CA VAL A 261 0.96 -6.71 11.68
C VAL A 261 -0.54 -6.72 11.95
N ILE A 262 -1.35 -6.08 11.09
CA ILE A 262 -2.80 -6.05 11.23
C ILE A 262 -3.40 -7.47 11.18
N ALA A 263 -3.08 -8.23 10.13
CA ALA A 263 -3.65 -9.56 9.92
C ALA A 263 -3.28 -10.54 11.04
N LYS A 264 -2.03 -10.53 11.50
CA LYS A 264 -1.59 -11.42 12.59
C LYS A 264 -2.18 -11.02 13.94
N THR A 265 -2.25 -9.73 14.23
CA THR A 265 -2.92 -9.25 15.46
C THR A 265 -4.38 -9.69 15.49
N LEU A 266 -5.13 -9.46 14.41
CA LEU A 266 -6.52 -9.85 14.33
C LEU A 266 -6.70 -11.38 14.33
N LYS A 267 -5.81 -12.14 13.67
CA LYS A 267 -5.82 -13.61 13.74
C LYS A 267 -5.65 -14.09 15.17
N ILE A 268 -4.64 -13.60 15.89
CA ILE A 268 -4.37 -14.01 17.28
C ILE A 268 -5.54 -13.63 18.20
N ALA A 269 -6.16 -12.44 17.94
CA ALA A 269 -7.28 -11.96 18.74
C ALA A 269 -8.58 -12.75 18.56
N TYR A 270 -8.89 -13.20 17.33
CA TYR A 270 -10.23 -13.62 16.95
C TYR A 270 -10.32 -15.00 16.27
N ALA A 271 -9.20 -15.69 16.02
CA ALA A 271 -9.23 -17.03 15.45
C ALA A 271 -9.93 -18.02 16.39
N GLN A 272 -10.69 -18.94 15.80
CA GLN A 272 -11.34 -20.03 16.53
C GLN A 272 -10.29 -21.03 17.08
N GLU A 273 -10.69 -21.86 18.04
CA GLU A 273 -9.73 -22.75 18.74
C GLU A 273 -9.02 -23.74 17.80
N GLU A 274 -9.71 -24.22 16.79
CA GLU A 274 -9.15 -25.13 15.78
C GLU A 274 -8.02 -24.49 14.95
N GLU A 275 -8.07 -23.18 14.74
CA GLU A 275 -7.05 -22.42 14.02
C GLU A 275 -5.86 -22.00 14.88
N ARG A 276 -5.87 -22.30 16.17
CA ARG A 276 -4.80 -21.96 17.14
C ARG A 276 -3.53 -22.80 16.98
N LYS A 277 -3.58 -23.87 16.17
CA LYS A 277 -2.38 -24.62 15.79
C LYS A 277 -1.40 -23.69 15.06
N GLY A 278 -0.19 -23.51 15.63
CA GLY A 278 0.83 -22.60 15.10
C GLY A 278 0.88 -21.21 15.74
N ARG A 279 0.28 -21.01 16.90
CA ARG A 279 0.26 -19.73 17.62
C ARG A 279 1.66 -19.13 17.85
N ILE A 280 2.67 -19.99 18.13
CA ILE A 280 4.07 -19.55 18.30
C ILE A 280 4.58 -18.94 17.00
N ARG A 281 4.33 -19.58 15.85
CA ARG A 281 4.70 -19.05 14.53
C ARG A 281 3.98 -17.75 14.23
N ASP A 282 2.70 -17.62 14.57
CA ASP A 282 1.95 -16.39 14.37
C ASP A 282 2.49 -15.25 15.23
N CYS A 283 2.86 -15.52 16.48
CA CYS A 283 3.52 -14.55 17.36
C CYS A 283 4.93 -14.18 16.85
N ALA A 284 5.70 -15.14 16.33
CA ALA A 284 7.01 -14.86 15.74
C ALA A 284 6.91 -13.96 14.51
N VAL A 285 5.99 -14.26 13.58
CA VAL A 285 5.75 -13.41 12.39
C VAL A 285 5.29 -12.02 12.81
N LEU A 286 4.39 -11.92 13.80
CA LEU A 286 3.94 -10.63 14.33
C LEU A 286 5.11 -9.84 14.90
N GLY A 287 5.90 -10.46 15.80
CA GLY A 287 7.05 -9.82 16.43
C GLY A 287 8.09 -9.34 15.43
N CYS A 288 8.46 -10.18 14.45
CA CYS A 288 9.39 -9.79 13.38
C CYS A 288 8.82 -8.63 12.54
N SER A 289 7.54 -8.69 12.16
CA SER A 289 6.92 -7.61 11.38
C SER A 289 6.87 -6.30 12.16
N MET A 290 6.58 -6.34 13.47
CA MET A 290 6.62 -5.16 14.35
C MET A 290 8.02 -4.56 14.43
N LEU A 291 9.04 -5.38 14.69
CA LEU A 291 10.43 -4.91 14.81
C LEU A 291 10.92 -4.27 13.51
N LEU A 292 10.56 -4.84 12.36
CA LEU A 292 10.89 -4.28 11.05
C LEU A 292 10.06 -3.03 10.72
N LEU A 293 8.86 -2.88 11.26
CA LEU A 293 8.00 -1.72 11.01
C LEU A 293 8.41 -0.49 11.83
N LEU A 294 8.95 -0.68 13.03
CA LEU A 294 9.26 0.39 13.99
C LEU A 294 10.07 1.56 13.40
N PRO A 295 11.22 1.34 12.71
CA PRO A 295 12.03 2.46 12.21
C PRO A 295 11.54 3.05 10.89
N CYS A 296 10.43 2.53 10.34
CA CYS A 296 9.92 2.99 9.06
C CYS A 296 9.32 4.41 9.16
N LYS A 297 9.50 5.19 8.09
CA LYS A 297 8.99 6.58 7.99
C LYS A 297 9.28 7.44 9.21
N GLY A 298 10.53 7.40 9.70
CA GLY A 298 10.92 8.22 10.84
C GLY A 298 10.10 7.94 12.10
N TYR A 299 9.76 6.67 12.33
CA TYR A 299 8.98 6.21 13.49
C TYR A 299 7.50 6.60 13.51
N SER A 300 6.95 7.17 12.43
CA SER A 300 5.51 7.54 12.39
C SER A 300 4.57 6.33 12.48
N LEU A 301 5.05 5.11 12.25
CA LEU A 301 4.29 3.87 12.34
C LEU A 301 4.34 3.16 13.72
N ILE A 302 4.98 3.77 14.72
CA ILE A 302 4.99 3.24 16.10
C ILE A 302 3.57 2.91 16.61
N PRO A 303 2.54 3.76 16.44
CA PRO A 303 1.20 3.43 16.90
C PRO A 303 0.66 2.13 16.26
N LEU A 304 0.98 1.88 14.98
CA LEU A 304 0.58 0.64 14.31
C LEU A 304 1.32 -0.58 14.90
N ALA A 305 2.60 -0.45 15.23
CA ALA A 305 3.35 -1.48 15.94
C ALA A 305 2.80 -1.73 17.37
N ALA A 306 2.12 -0.76 17.96
CA ALA A 306 1.44 -0.91 19.25
C ALA A 306 0.04 -1.55 19.15
N LEU A 307 -0.49 -1.80 17.95
CA LEU A 307 -1.80 -2.44 17.75
C LEU A 307 -1.96 -3.75 18.56
N PRO A 308 -0.95 -4.64 18.65
CA PRO A 308 -1.08 -5.89 19.44
C PRO A 308 -1.31 -5.70 20.93
N CYS A 309 -1.16 -4.51 21.50
CA CYS A 309 -1.53 -4.23 22.89
C CYS A 309 -3.01 -4.53 23.18
N MET A 310 -3.88 -4.51 22.15
CA MET A 310 -5.27 -4.96 22.29
C MET A 310 -5.42 -6.43 22.71
N LEU A 311 -4.38 -7.26 22.53
CA LEU A 311 -4.37 -8.65 22.95
C LEU A 311 -4.21 -8.80 24.47
N ILE A 312 -3.60 -7.82 25.16
CA ILE A 312 -3.28 -7.89 26.59
C ILE A 312 -4.53 -8.14 27.44
N PRO A 313 -5.63 -7.39 27.32
CA PRO A 313 -6.84 -7.63 28.11
C PRO A 313 -7.48 -9.00 27.82
N ARG A 314 -7.34 -9.52 26.58
CA ARG A 314 -7.84 -10.85 26.21
C ARG A 314 -7.00 -11.95 26.85
N LEU A 315 -5.68 -11.83 26.81
CA LEU A 315 -4.75 -12.77 27.43
C LEU A 315 -4.94 -12.84 28.95
N ILE A 316 -5.13 -11.68 29.60
CA ILE A 316 -5.41 -11.61 31.04
C ILE A 316 -6.72 -12.31 31.36
N ARG A 317 -7.80 -12.06 30.60
CA ARG A 317 -9.11 -12.69 30.83
C ARG A 317 -9.06 -14.20 30.59
N ALA A 318 -8.43 -14.65 29.50
CA ALA A 318 -8.31 -16.06 29.13
C ALA A 318 -7.48 -16.88 30.13
N ASN A 319 -6.57 -16.25 30.85
CA ASN A 319 -5.68 -16.89 31.81
C ASN A 319 -5.92 -16.42 33.25
N ARG A 320 -7.13 -15.92 33.54
CA ARG A 320 -7.45 -15.30 34.84
C ARG A 320 -7.14 -16.22 36.02
N ASP A 321 -7.49 -17.49 35.90
CA ASP A 321 -7.27 -18.49 36.98
C ASP A 321 -5.79 -18.84 37.11
N VAL A 322 -5.07 -18.95 35.97
CA VAL A 322 -3.62 -19.17 35.95
C VAL A 322 -2.90 -17.97 36.55
N PHE A 323 -3.29 -16.75 36.18
CA PHE A 323 -2.73 -15.52 36.76
C PHE A 323 -3.07 -15.39 38.26
N ALA A 324 -4.29 -15.75 38.65
CA ALA A 324 -4.70 -15.74 40.07
C ALA A 324 -3.90 -16.75 40.88
N ALA A 325 -3.77 -18.00 40.39
CA ALA A 325 -2.96 -19.04 41.00
C ALA A 325 -1.46 -18.66 41.02
N TRP A 326 -0.98 -18.12 39.93
CA TRP A 326 0.41 -17.66 39.80
C TRP A 326 0.69 -16.50 40.76
N ARG A 327 -0.21 -15.51 40.85
CA ARG A 327 -0.13 -14.37 41.79
C ARG A 327 -0.15 -14.80 43.26
N LYS A 328 -0.85 -15.90 43.60
CA LYS A 328 -0.84 -16.47 44.96
C LYS A 328 0.50 -17.14 45.30
N LYS A 329 1.17 -17.76 44.30
CA LYS A 329 2.49 -18.41 44.49
C LYS A 329 3.66 -17.40 44.45
N TRP A 330 3.40 -16.17 44.10
CA TRP A 330 4.47 -15.18 44.01
C TRP A 330 4.94 -14.74 45.40
N ASN A 331 6.21 -15.00 45.66
CA ASN A 331 6.92 -14.40 46.76
C ASN A 331 6.84 -12.85 46.60
N PRO A 332 6.73 -12.09 47.69
CA PRO A 332 6.76 -10.62 47.66
C PRO A 332 7.88 -10.03 46.78
N TRP A 333 9.05 -10.65 46.78
CA TRP A 333 10.19 -10.26 45.93
C TRP A 333 9.94 -10.42 44.43
N MET A 334 9.19 -11.40 43.97
CA MET A 334 8.84 -11.57 42.57
C MET A 334 7.85 -10.49 42.11
N LYS A 335 6.96 -10.03 42.97
CA LYS A 335 6.07 -8.89 42.68
C LYS A 335 6.85 -7.60 42.56
N VAL A 336 7.80 -7.37 43.48
CA VAL A 336 8.72 -6.23 43.44
C VAL A 336 9.56 -6.27 42.14
N LEU A 337 10.12 -7.43 41.79
CA LEU A 337 10.89 -7.60 40.57
C LEU A 337 10.08 -7.30 39.30
N LEU A 338 8.83 -7.78 39.22
CA LEU A 338 7.97 -7.47 38.08
C LEU A 338 7.65 -5.98 37.99
N ILE A 339 7.32 -5.35 39.13
CA ILE A 339 7.07 -3.90 39.19
C ILE A 339 8.33 -3.15 38.76
N ALA A 340 9.52 -3.59 39.23
CA ALA A 340 10.80 -2.99 38.84
C ALA A 340 11.06 -3.14 37.32
N VAL A 341 10.84 -4.34 36.75
CA VAL A 341 10.98 -4.57 35.29
C VAL A 341 9.99 -3.72 34.51
N CYS A 342 8.73 -3.64 34.93
CA CYS A 342 7.72 -2.77 34.29
C CYS A 342 8.11 -1.28 34.40
N ALA A 343 8.62 -0.86 35.57
CA ALA A 343 9.10 0.50 35.79
C ALA A 343 10.33 0.83 34.93
N VAL A 344 11.29 -0.08 34.84
CA VAL A 344 12.47 0.07 33.94
C VAL A 344 12.05 0.13 32.48
N ALA A 345 11.11 -0.73 32.05
CA ALA A 345 10.57 -0.69 30.69
C ALA A 345 9.83 0.63 30.42
N ALA A 346 9.00 1.10 31.36
CA ALA A 346 8.32 2.38 31.27
C ALA A 346 9.30 3.56 31.22
N LEU A 347 10.33 3.55 32.09
CA LEU A 347 11.42 4.54 32.07
C LEU A 347 12.20 4.49 30.78
N GLY A 348 12.48 3.31 30.22
CA GLY A 348 13.11 3.14 28.91
C GLY A 348 12.27 3.73 27.77
N ILE A 349 10.97 3.49 27.79
CA ILE A 349 10.03 4.08 26.82
C ILE A 349 9.98 5.60 27.01
N CYS A 350 9.86 6.10 28.24
CA CYS A 350 9.89 7.53 28.55
C CYS A 350 11.23 8.16 28.13
N TYR A 351 12.35 7.50 28.41
CA TYR A 351 13.66 7.98 27.97
C TYR A 351 13.76 8.04 26.44
N ALA A 352 13.31 6.99 25.73
CA ALA A 352 13.27 6.99 24.28
C ALA A 352 12.37 8.11 23.73
N ALA A 353 11.20 8.30 24.32
CA ALA A 353 10.29 9.40 23.98
C ALA A 353 10.95 10.77 24.24
N VAL A 354 11.58 10.94 25.40
CA VAL A 354 12.34 12.17 25.74
C VAL A 354 13.48 12.39 24.75
N ARG A 355 14.21 11.37 24.37
CA ARG A 355 15.31 11.47 23.36
C ARG A 355 14.78 11.88 21.99
N VAL A 356 13.64 11.33 21.57
CA VAL A 356 12.98 11.73 20.32
C VAL A 356 12.51 13.18 20.41
N VAL A 357 11.83 13.53 21.49
CA VAL A 357 11.38 14.91 21.76
C VAL A 357 12.55 15.87 21.90
N HIS A 358 13.62 15.46 22.60
CA HIS A 358 14.85 16.27 22.74
C HIS A 358 15.55 16.46 21.41
N GLY A 359 15.60 15.43 20.55
CA GLY A 359 16.09 15.56 19.17
C GLY A 359 15.26 16.56 18.35
N TRP A 360 13.96 16.68 18.64
CA TRP A 360 13.08 17.68 18.05
C TRP A 360 13.22 19.07 18.69
N LEU A 361 13.69 19.14 19.94
CA LEU A 361 13.85 20.36 20.71
C LEU A 361 15.29 20.92 20.69
N LEU A 362 16.23 20.27 19.98
CA LEU A 362 17.60 20.78 19.85
C LEU A 362 17.60 22.22 19.32
N PRO A 363 18.52 23.10 19.80
CA PRO A 363 18.58 24.51 19.40
C PRO A 363 18.63 24.73 17.89
N GLU A 364 19.34 23.91 17.17
CA GLU A 364 19.40 23.91 15.69
C GLU A 364 18.05 23.63 15.05
N ASN A 365 17.19 22.82 15.69
CA ASN A 365 15.83 22.52 15.24
C ASN A 365 14.80 23.52 15.74
N ILE A 366 15.12 24.31 16.78
CA ILE A 366 14.17 25.24 17.42
C ILE A 366 14.13 26.60 16.71
N ASN A 367 15.26 27.10 16.24
CA ASN A 367 15.37 28.50 15.87
C ASN A 367 15.60 28.78 14.37
N ASN A 368 16.21 27.87 13.58
CA ASN A 368 16.56 28.17 12.19
C ASN A 368 16.62 26.89 11.35
N ARG A 369 15.49 26.22 11.16
CA ARG A 369 15.45 25.14 10.20
C ARG A 369 15.15 25.71 8.83
N HIS A 370 16.21 25.95 8.06
CA HIS A 370 16.09 26.32 6.66
C HIS A 370 15.58 25.13 5.84
N LEU A 371 14.63 25.39 4.96
CA LEU A 371 14.08 24.41 4.01
C LEU A 371 14.60 24.78 2.62
N ASP A 372 15.55 24.02 2.09
CA ASP A 372 16.24 24.30 0.83
C ASP A 372 15.30 24.48 -0.37
N TRP A 373 14.16 23.77 -0.36
CA TRP A 373 13.20 23.81 -1.46
C TRP A 373 12.36 25.09 -1.53
N SER A 374 12.19 25.80 -0.42
CA SER A 374 11.37 27.03 -0.32
C SER A 374 12.19 28.27 0.01
N GLU A 375 13.49 28.11 0.32
CA GLU A 375 14.38 29.16 0.80
C GLU A 375 13.86 29.86 2.06
N GLU A 376 12.95 29.22 2.81
CA GLU A 376 12.33 29.74 4.02
C GLU A 376 12.66 28.86 5.25
N ASN A 377 12.39 29.40 6.42
CA ASN A 377 12.45 28.61 7.67
C ASN A 377 11.20 27.75 7.83
N GLY A 378 11.38 26.51 8.27
CA GLY A 378 10.29 25.61 8.62
C GLY A 378 9.75 25.86 10.03
N TYR A 379 8.60 25.24 10.31
CA TYR A 379 8.03 25.23 11.65
C TYR A 379 8.94 24.49 12.63
N THR A 380 9.07 25.04 13.84
CA THR A 380 9.80 24.41 14.93
C THR A 380 8.89 24.20 16.13
N MET A 381 9.21 23.22 16.99
CA MET A 381 8.45 22.97 18.21
C MET A 381 8.48 24.21 19.12
N GLY A 382 9.62 24.90 19.21
CA GLY A 382 9.76 26.12 20.00
C GLY A 382 8.83 27.25 19.53
N TYR A 383 8.69 27.41 18.21
CA TYR A 383 7.75 28.38 17.64
C TYR A 383 6.30 28.04 17.98
N LEU A 384 5.91 26.77 17.82
CA LEU A 384 4.55 26.31 18.10
C LEU A 384 4.19 26.37 19.58
N LEU A 385 5.13 26.07 20.48
CA LEU A 385 4.91 26.20 21.94
C LEU A 385 4.72 27.66 22.39
N LYS A 386 5.41 28.59 21.72
CA LYS A 386 5.20 30.04 21.95
C LYS A 386 3.88 30.55 21.36
N ASN A 387 3.38 29.89 20.34
CA ASN A 387 2.19 30.28 19.60
C ASN A 387 1.21 29.09 19.43
N PRO A 388 0.65 28.53 20.50
CA PRO A 388 -0.11 27.29 20.45
C PRO A 388 -1.37 27.35 19.57
N ILE A 389 -1.93 28.57 19.38
CA ILE A 389 -3.09 28.78 18.51
C ILE A 389 -2.80 28.37 17.04
N TYR A 390 -1.54 28.53 16.59
CA TYR A 390 -1.16 28.11 15.23
C TYR A 390 -1.27 26.62 15.00
N ILE A 391 -1.11 25.77 16.03
CA ILE A 391 -1.30 24.31 15.89
C ILE A 391 -2.76 24.05 15.50
N VAL A 392 -3.70 24.71 16.17
CA VAL A 392 -5.13 24.55 15.89
C VAL A 392 -5.47 25.10 14.51
N GLU A 393 -4.95 26.29 14.17
CA GLU A 393 -5.14 26.92 12.85
C GLU A 393 -4.61 26.01 11.73
N LEU A 394 -3.38 25.51 11.83
CA LEU A 394 -2.76 24.62 10.86
C LEU A 394 -3.56 23.34 10.66
N LEU A 395 -4.01 22.71 11.75
CA LEU A 395 -4.81 21.48 11.67
C LEU A 395 -6.17 21.73 11.02
N LEU A 396 -6.87 22.79 11.44
CA LEU A 396 -8.17 23.15 10.86
C LEU A 396 -8.05 23.51 9.39
N ASN A 397 -7.12 24.38 9.03
CA ASN A 397 -6.90 24.75 7.63
C ASN A 397 -6.50 23.56 6.78
N THR A 398 -5.60 22.70 7.28
CA THR A 398 -5.21 21.49 6.55
C THR A 398 -6.41 20.57 6.33
N MET A 399 -7.26 20.38 7.35
CA MET A 399 -8.47 19.57 7.20
C MET A 399 -9.47 20.21 6.24
N MET A 400 -9.63 21.52 6.25
CA MET A 400 -10.59 22.21 5.37
C MET A 400 -10.14 22.25 3.91
N TYR A 401 -8.84 22.41 3.65
CA TYR A 401 -8.34 22.69 2.30
C TYR A 401 -7.60 21.50 1.64
N LYS A 402 -7.21 20.48 2.41
CA LYS A 402 -6.41 19.36 1.90
C LYS A 402 -7.04 17.97 2.10
N PHE A 403 -8.12 17.86 2.86
CA PHE A 403 -8.71 16.56 3.20
C PHE A 403 -9.19 15.78 1.96
N ASP A 404 -9.87 16.46 1.04
CA ASP A 404 -10.35 15.88 -0.22
C ASP A 404 -9.18 15.43 -1.11
N VAL A 405 -8.10 16.22 -1.16
CA VAL A 405 -6.87 15.87 -1.87
C VAL A 405 -6.24 14.62 -1.26
N TYR A 406 -6.11 14.56 0.07
CA TYR A 406 -5.54 13.39 0.75
C TYR A 406 -6.39 12.15 0.55
N LEU A 407 -7.72 12.27 0.64
CA LEU A 407 -8.65 11.17 0.39
C LEU A 407 -8.54 10.68 -1.06
N SER A 408 -8.55 11.61 -2.01
CA SER A 408 -8.42 11.30 -3.43
C SER A 408 -7.09 10.58 -3.72
N GLN A 409 -5.96 11.13 -3.26
CA GLN A 409 -4.64 10.51 -3.44
C GLN A 409 -4.54 9.14 -2.76
N MET A 410 -5.10 8.97 -1.55
CA MET A 410 -5.12 7.69 -0.83
C MET A 410 -5.86 6.60 -1.60
N LEU A 411 -6.87 6.96 -2.38
CA LEU A 411 -7.66 6.02 -3.18
C LEU A 411 -7.16 5.89 -4.62
N GLY A 412 -6.10 6.62 -4.99
CA GLY A 412 -5.51 6.57 -6.32
C GLY A 412 -6.10 7.57 -7.32
N GLY A 413 -6.65 8.69 -6.83
CA GLY A 413 -7.18 9.77 -7.66
C GLY A 413 -6.10 10.53 -8.44
N SER A 414 -4.83 10.42 -8.02
CA SER A 414 -3.69 10.96 -8.74
C SER A 414 -2.60 9.90 -8.83
N LEU A 415 -2.16 9.60 -10.04
CA LEU A 415 -1.14 8.59 -10.35
C LEU A 415 0.04 9.22 -11.11
N GLY A 416 1.06 8.41 -11.35
CA GLY A 416 2.35 8.92 -11.81
C GLY A 416 2.94 9.83 -10.73
N TRP A 417 3.68 10.86 -11.13
CA TRP A 417 4.08 11.96 -10.23
C TRP A 417 2.95 12.99 -10.08
N PHE A 418 1.73 12.51 -9.72
CA PHE A 418 0.49 13.31 -9.67
C PHE A 418 0.06 13.90 -11.02
N THR A 419 0.61 13.42 -12.12
CA THR A 419 0.35 13.91 -13.48
C THR A 419 -0.92 13.35 -14.09
N ILE A 420 -1.33 12.15 -13.67
CA ILE A 420 -2.53 11.49 -14.17
C ILE A 420 -3.65 11.62 -13.14
N GLN A 421 -4.67 12.38 -13.51
CA GLN A 421 -5.86 12.57 -12.68
C GLN A 421 -6.94 11.54 -13.05
N ILE A 422 -7.40 10.80 -12.05
CA ILE A 422 -8.50 9.85 -12.18
C ILE A 422 -9.81 10.56 -11.86
N PRO A 423 -10.86 10.38 -12.66
CA PRO A 423 -12.17 10.99 -12.38
C PRO A 423 -12.66 10.69 -10.97
N TYR A 424 -13.09 11.74 -10.26
CA TYR A 424 -13.46 11.64 -8.84
C TYR A 424 -14.58 10.62 -8.57
N VAL A 425 -15.47 10.41 -9.54
CA VAL A 425 -16.54 9.38 -9.46
C VAL A 425 -15.96 7.97 -9.32
N ILE A 426 -14.82 7.68 -9.97
CA ILE A 426 -14.15 6.38 -9.87
C ILE A 426 -13.47 6.25 -8.49
N VAL A 427 -12.87 7.33 -8.00
CA VAL A 427 -12.28 7.39 -6.64
C VAL A 427 -13.34 7.11 -5.58
N LEU A 428 -14.51 7.75 -5.69
CA LEU A 428 -15.65 7.48 -4.82
C LEU A 428 -16.17 6.05 -4.97
N GLY A 429 -16.14 5.49 -6.18
CA GLY A 429 -16.47 4.10 -6.43
C GLY A 429 -15.61 3.15 -5.58
N PHE A 430 -14.29 3.35 -5.53
CA PHE A 430 -13.40 2.57 -4.66
C PHE A 430 -13.75 2.74 -3.17
N LEU A 431 -14.04 3.96 -2.72
CA LEU A 431 -14.44 4.21 -1.34
C LEU A 431 -15.71 3.43 -0.98
N VAL A 432 -16.73 3.49 -1.82
CA VAL A 432 -18.02 2.79 -1.61
C VAL A 432 -17.81 1.28 -1.56
N VAL A 433 -17.07 0.71 -2.53
CA VAL A 433 -16.79 -0.73 -2.58
C VAL A 433 -16.00 -1.18 -1.36
N MET A 434 -15.03 -0.38 -0.92
CA MET A 434 -14.19 -0.67 0.23
C MET A 434 -14.97 -0.64 1.54
N VAL A 435 -15.82 0.39 1.73
CA VAL A 435 -16.71 0.49 2.91
C VAL A 435 -17.72 -0.66 2.89
N TYR A 436 -18.35 -0.95 1.76
CA TYR A 436 -19.25 -2.09 1.62
C TYR A 436 -18.58 -3.42 2.03
N ALA A 437 -17.37 -3.67 1.52
CA ALA A 437 -16.61 -4.89 1.82
C ALA A 437 -16.12 -4.96 3.28
N ALA A 438 -16.05 -3.82 3.98
CA ALA A 438 -15.67 -3.74 5.38
C ALA A 438 -16.82 -4.07 6.33
N LEU A 439 -18.07 -3.92 5.92
CA LEU A 439 -19.22 -4.18 6.77
C LEU A 439 -19.33 -5.66 7.14
N ARG A 440 -20.07 -5.95 8.21
CA ARG A 440 -20.27 -7.30 8.71
C ARG A 440 -21.19 -8.09 7.76
N LYS A 441 -20.86 -9.33 7.46
CA LYS A 441 -21.79 -10.25 6.79
C LYS A 441 -22.89 -10.69 7.75
N GLU A 442 -24.06 -11.07 7.22
CA GLU A 442 -25.22 -11.48 8.04
C GLU A 442 -24.89 -12.63 9.01
N LYS A 443 -24.18 -13.65 8.52
CA LYS A 443 -23.82 -14.85 9.29
C LYS A 443 -22.57 -14.69 10.16
N GLU A 444 -21.85 -13.58 10.07
CA GLU A 444 -20.63 -13.38 10.88
C GLU A 444 -20.97 -12.85 12.28
N PRO A 445 -20.34 -13.38 13.33
CA PRO A 445 -20.51 -12.87 14.67
C PRO A 445 -19.88 -11.48 14.82
N GLN A 446 -20.41 -10.66 15.73
CA GLN A 446 -19.76 -9.41 16.12
C GLN A 446 -18.64 -9.70 17.12
N LEU A 447 -17.40 -9.53 16.70
CA LEU A 447 -16.23 -9.88 17.48
C LEU A 447 -15.54 -8.69 18.14
N ILE A 448 -15.63 -7.49 17.52
CA ILE A 448 -14.91 -6.29 17.97
C ILE A 448 -15.70 -5.60 19.09
N SER A 449 -15.11 -5.51 20.27
CA SER A 449 -15.68 -4.76 21.41
C SER A 449 -15.48 -3.24 21.24
N VAL A 450 -16.21 -2.46 22.04
CA VAL A 450 -16.09 -0.99 22.02
C VAL A 450 -14.66 -0.56 22.39
N GLY A 451 -14.06 -1.14 23.43
CA GLY A 451 -12.68 -0.79 23.83
C GLY A 451 -11.65 -1.11 22.77
N GLU A 452 -11.79 -2.25 22.07
CA GLU A 452 -10.89 -2.63 20.98
C GLU A 452 -11.06 -1.68 19.79
N ARG A 453 -12.29 -1.27 19.47
CA ARG A 453 -12.56 -0.27 18.43
C ARG A 453 -11.95 1.07 18.77
N THR A 454 -12.09 1.51 20.03
CA THR A 454 -11.45 2.74 20.49
C THR A 454 -9.94 2.66 20.34
N TRP A 455 -9.32 1.54 20.74
CA TRP A 455 -7.89 1.32 20.57
C TRP A 455 -7.47 1.38 19.09
N ILE A 456 -8.23 0.73 18.20
CA ILE A 456 -7.99 0.78 16.76
C ILE A 456 -8.01 2.23 16.25
N TRP A 457 -9.00 3.04 16.64
CA TRP A 457 -9.08 4.43 16.24
C TRP A 457 -7.93 5.27 16.80
N LEU A 458 -7.49 5.00 18.03
CA LEU A 458 -6.31 5.66 18.61
C LEU A 458 -5.03 5.33 17.81
N VAL A 459 -4.87 4.08 17.39
CA VAL A 459 -3.75 3.69 16.53
C VAL A 459 -3.80 4.39 15.17
N VAL A 460 -4.96 4.43 14.53
CA VAL A 460 -5.16 5.12 13.24
C VAL A 460 -4.85 6.62 13.39
N ALA A 461 -5.46 7.27 14.38
CA ALA A 461 -5.25 8.68 14.64
C ALA A 461 -3.78 9.00 14.98
N GLY A 462 -3.12 8.12 15.74
CA GLY A 462 -1.71 8.26 16.10
C GLY A 462 -0.79 8.21 14.88
N VAL A 463 -0.99 7.29 13.94
CA VAL A 463 -0.21 7.23 12.70
C VAL A 463 -0.46 8.47 11.83
N CYS A 464 -1.72 8.88 11.68
CA CYS A 464 -2.06 10.09 10.92
C CYS A 464 -1.40 11.32 11.54
N ALA A 465 -1.52 11.49 12.85
CA ALA A 465 -0.96 12.63 13.58
C ALA A 465 0.58 12.69 13.47
N LEU A 466 1.28 11.55 13.65
CA LEU A 466 2.73 11.50 13.54
C LEU A 466 3.20 11.73 12.09
N SER A 467 2.47 11.23 11.10
CA SER A 467 2.80 11.49 9.69
C SER A 467 2.62 12.97 9.33
N MET A 468 1.55 13.60 9.82
CA MET A 468 1.34 15.05 9.64
C MET A 468 2.39 15.88 10.40
N ALA A 469 2.72 15.50 11.63
CA ALA A 469 3.74 16.18 12.43
C ALA A 469 5.13 16.08 11.76
N ALA A 470 5.48 14.92 11.19
CA ALA A 470 6.72 14.76 10.44
C ALA A 470 6.78 15.77 9.27
N MET A 471 5.72 15.89 8.47
CA MET A 471 5.69 16.85 7.36
C MET A 471 5.64 18.31 7.82
N LEU A 472 4.96 18.60 8.93
CA LEU A 472 4.96 19.92 9.52
C LEU A 472 6.38 20.38 9.87
N PHE A 473 7.18 19.53 10.52
CA PHE A 473 8.52 19.89 10.96
C PHE A 473 9.59 19.75 9.89
N TYR A 474 9.42 18.85 8.91
CA TYR A 474 10.46 18.57 7.93
C TYR A 474 10.23 19.20 6.56
N TRP A 475 9.01 19.68 6.28
CA TRP A 475 8.65 20.11 4.93
C TRP A 475 7.83 21.40 4.85
N THR A 476 7.19 21.87 5.95
CA THR A 476 6.27 22.99 5.89
C THR A 476 6.96 24.31 6.22
N PRO A 477 7.03 25.29 5.30
CA PRO A 477 7.54 26.64 5.59
C PRO A 477 6.66 27.38 6.56
N ILE A 478 7.25 28.29 7.35
CA ILE A 478 6.56 29.06 8.39
C ILE A 478 5.52 30.04 7.83
N SER A 479 5.66 30.43 6.55
CA SER A 479 4.71 31.28 5.82
C SER A 479 3.40 30.57 5.49
N TYR A 480 3.41 29.24 5.42
CA TYR A 480 2.23 28.44 5.08
C TYR A 480 1.31 28.23 6.27
N ARG A 481 0.00 28.26 6.00
CA ARG A 481 -1.06 28.06 7.00
C ARG A 481 -1.73 26.68 6.90
N THR A 482 -1.18 25.79 6.07
CA THR A 482 -1.54 24.39 5.90
C THR A 482 -0.29 23.52 6.01
N ILE A 483 -0.43 22.29 6.47
CA ILE A 483 0.68 21.34 6.51
C ILE A 483 0.96 20.85 5.10
N GLU A 484 2.16 21.17 4.59
CA GLU A 484 2.58 20.81 3.24
C GLU A 484 3.36 19.48 3.21
N GLY A 485 3.52 18.92 2.01
CA GLY A 485 4.27 17.68 1.78
C GLY A 485 3.55 16.39 2.19
N VAL A 486 2.39 16.48 2.86
CA VAL A 486 1.58 15.30 3.20
C VAL A 486 0.95 14.74 1.94
N GLN A 487 1.10 13.44 1.74
CA GLN A 487 0.50 12.73 0.61
C GLN A 487 -0.46 11.66 1.11
N GLY A 488 -1.57 11.46 0.38
CA GLY A 488 -2.59 10.48 0.76
C GLY A 488 -2.04 9.05 0.95
N ARG A 489 -0.97 8.68 0.23
CA ARG A 489 -0.30 7.37 0.39
C ARG A 489 0.26 7.12 1.79
N TYR A 490 0.52 8.16 2.60
CA TYR A 490 1.02 8.01 3.97
C TYR A 490 0.00 7.38 4.91
N PHE A 491 -1.28 7.42 4.57
CA PHE A 491 -2.37 6.85 5.36
C PHE A 491 -2.73 5.41 4.94
N LEU A 492 -2.21 4.92 3.82
CA LEU A 492 -2.46 3.55 3.34
C LEU A 492 -2.11 2.46 4.36
N PRO A 493 -1.03 2.57 5.17
CA PRO A 493 -0.68 1.53 6.15
C PRO A 493 -1.77 1.25 7.19
N VAL A 494 -2.59 2.26 7.52
CA VAL A 494 -3.65 2.14 8.55
C VAL A 494 -5.06 2.08 7.97
N LEU A 495 -5.23 2.26 6.67
CA LEU A 495 -6.54 2.23 6.03
C LEU A 495 -7.28 0.89 6.23
N PRO A 496 -6.63 -0.30 6.08
CA PRO A 496 -7.29 -1.57 6.39
C PRO A 496 -7.79 -1.65 7.83
N LEU A 497 -7.05 -1.07 8.76
CA LEU A 497 -7.40 -1.05 10.17
C LEU A 497 -8.60 -0.13 10.45
N ALA A 498 -8.64 1.05 9.83
CA ALA A 498 -9.78 1.94 9.88
C ALA A 498 -11.06 1.27 9.35
N LEU A 499 -10.96 0.53 8.23
CA LEU A 499 -12.06 -0.23 7.67
C LEU A 499 -12.57 -1.33 8.62
N VAL A 500 -11.66 -2.03 9.30
CA VAL A 500 -12.01 -3.02 10.33
C VAL A 500 -12.83 -2.37 11.45
N ALA A 501 -12.51 -1.14 11.85
CA ALA A 501 -13.23 -0.43 12.90
C ALA A 501 -14.67 -0.02 12.52
N LEU A 502 -15.00 0.03 11.22
CA LEU A 502 -16.37 0.33 10.74
C LEU A 502 -17.39 -0.79 11.03
N ARG A 503 -16.95 -2.00 11.34
CA ARG A 503 -17.83 -3.15 11.56
C ARG A 503 -18.71 -2.95 12.78
N THR A 504 -20.04 -2.97 12.58
CA THR A 504 -21.05 -2.81 13.63
C THR A 504 -22.07 -3.94 13.61
N ARG A 505 -22.88 -4.04 14.66
CA ARG A 505 -24.01 -4.96 14.70
C ARG A 505 -25.20 -4.50 13.84
N ARG A 506 -25.30 -3.19 13.60
CA ARG A 506 -26.47 -2.55 13.01
C ARG A 506 -26.50 -2.66 11.49
N THR A 507 -25.33 -2.73 10.86
CA THR A 507 -25.19 -2.76 9.41
C THR A 507 -24.59 -4.09 8.99
N CYS A 508 -25.31 -4.82 8.15
CA CYS A 508 -24.83 -6.05 7.53
C CYS A 508 -25.02 -6.03 6.02
N VAL A 509 -24.19 -6.80 5.35
CA VAL A 509 -24.18 -6.99 3.91
C VAL A 509 -24.36 -8.46 3.59
N SER A 510 -24.66 -8.75 2.32
CA SER A 510 -24.78 -10.11 1.81
C SER A 510 -23.55 -10.96 2.14
N ASP A 511 -23.74 -12.24 2.36
CA ASP A 511 -22.65 -13.21 2.53
C ASP A 511 -21.71 -13.23 1.31
N HIS A 512 -22.19 -12.84 0.13
CA HIS A 512 -21.42 -12.75 -1.12
C HIS A 512 -20.66 -11.41 -1.30
N ALA A 513 -20.58 -10.57 -0.27
CA ALA A 513 -19.97 -9.24 -0.34
C ALA A 513 -18.53 -9.24 -0.88
N GLU A 514 -17.73 -10.28 -0.59
CA GLU A 514 -16.35 -10.39 -1.05
C GLU A 514 -16.26 -10.59 -2.58
N SER A 515 -17.15 -11.40 -3.15
CA SER A 515 -17.23 -11.62 -4.59
C SER A 515 -17.68 -10.35 -5.32
N TYR A 516 -18.68 -9.64 -4.78
CA TYR A 516 -19.12 -8.36 -5.33
C TYR A 516 -18.02 -7.30 -5.22
N ALA A 517 -17.32 -7.22 -4.09
CA ALA A 517 -16.22 -6.29 -3.93
C ALA A 517 -15.09 -6.56 -4.95
N ALA A 518 -14.74 -7.83 -5.18
CA ALA A 518 -13.77 -8.22 -6.19
C ALA A 518 -14.20 -7.81 -7.60
N MET A 519 -15.47 -8.06 -7.95
CA MET A 519 -16.05 -7.69 -9.25
C MET A 519 -16.00 -6.17 -9.48
N TRP A 520 -16.50 -5.39 -8.50
CA TRP A 520 -16.51 -3.93 -8.63
C TRP A 520 -15.09 -3.33 -8.65
N THR A 521 -14.18 -3.90 -7.87
CA THR A 521 -12.76 -3.49 -7.91
C THR A 521 -12.17 -3.71 -9.29
N ALA A 522 -12.39 -4.88 -9.90
CA ALA A 522 -11.92 -5.17 -11.25
C ALA A 522 -12.52 -4.19 -12.28
N LEU A 523 -13.81 -3.91 -12.20
CA LEU A 523 -14.49 -2.96 -13.11
C LEU A 523 -13.90 -1.54 -12.95
N LEU A 524 -13.75 -1.05 -11.73
CA LEU A 524 -13.16 0.27 -11.46
C LEU A 524 -11.74 0.35 -12.00
N GLN A 525 -10.94 -0.73 -11.85
CA GLN A 525 -9.59 -0.79 -12.37
C GLN A 525 -9.52 -0.71 -13.90
N VAL A 526 -10.49 -1.25 -14.63
CA VAL A 526 -10.54 -1.07 -16.09
C VAL A 526 -10.61 0.41 -16.44
N PHE A 527 -11.44 1.20 -15.76
CA PHE A 527 -11.51 2.65 -16.00
C PHE A 527 -10.22 3.39 -15.61
N VAL A 528 -9.63 3.03 -14.47
CA VAL A 528 -8.36 3.65 -14.04
C VAL A 528 -7.24 3.37 -15.03
N VAL A 529 -7.07 2.12 -15.45
CA VAL A 529 -6.00 1.72 -16.38
C VAL A 529 -6.20 2.38 -17.75
N THR A 530 -7.45 2.57 -18.19
CA THR A 530 -7.74 3.37 -19.40
C THR A 530 -7.22 4.80 -19.25
N ALA A 531 -7.47 5.44 -18.11
CA ALA A 531 -6.99 6.81 -17.87
C ALA A 531 -5.45 6.87 -17.81
N VAL A 532 -4.81 5.89 -17.15
CA VAL A 532 -3.34 5.77 -17.08
C VAL A 532 -2.74 5.56 -18.47
N PHE A 533 -3.30 4.64 -19.24
CA PHE A 533 -2.87 4.38 -20.61
C PHE A 533 -2.93 5.64 -21.49
N ARG A 534 -4.05 6.37 -21.46
CA ARG A 534 -4.20 7.63 -22.21
C ARG A 534 -3.27 8.74 -21.73
N GLY A 535 -2.85 8.70 -20.48
CA GLY A 535 -1.95 9.69 -19.89
C GLY A 535 -0.50 9.52 -20.34
N PHE A 536 -0.04 8.28 -20.54
CA PHE A 536 1.35 7.97 -20.88
C PHE A 536 1.57 7.60 -22.33
N ILE A 537 0.57 7.12 -23.02
CA ILE A 537 0.60 6.76 -24.44
C ILE A 537 -0.21 7.75 -25.26
#